data_1f59eb53d43eeb852bde45acf6b0ad67
#
_entry.id   1f59eb53d43eeb852bde45acf6b0ad67
#
_cell.length_a   1.000
_cell.length_b   1.000
_cell.length_c   1.000
_cell.angle_alpha   90.00
_cell.angle_beta   90.00
_cell.angle_gamma   90.00
#
_symmetry.space_group_name_H-M   'P 1'
#
loop_
_entity.id
_entity.type
_entity.pdbx_description
1 polymer ?
#
loop_
_entity_poly.entity_id
_entity_poly.type
_entity_poly.pdbx_seq_one_letter_code
_entity_poly.pdbx_strand_id
1 'polypeptide(L)'
;MRPELQVEIVSDEEMAIIEAALAAAAARPLLSAAARGVATLSCASYLTSGDIEDSAPPPRRSLLSRFRERRALAVTDITATEWCDKQMEFVLEHGKPERTQAMKAGSDRHAQLEQEVIERVDIAIRSAEESWAVKFMNFIVGTNQLLFNGLTRELPVIGVVEGSWMVGIIDELRMPVDGISFHPILVDTKTRFKATIPSEAQKRNGRLQLMCYKYLWDSLIAEKFPAENFFSYFDLNPDFLLSDDVKRYISSLGFNAQ
;
A
#
# COMPACT_ATOMS: atom_id res chain seq x y z
N MET A 1 19.81 -25.77 15.85
CA MET A 1 18.90 -25.56 14.73
C MET A 1 18.10 -24.31 15.09
N ARG A 2 18.34 -23.19 14.44
CA ARG A 2 17.52 -21.99 14.60
C ARG A 2 16.27 -22.20 13.73
N PRO A 3 15.07 -21.84 14.18
CA PRO A 3 13.90 -21.87 13.32
C PRO A 3 14.13 -20.87 12.19
N GLU A 4 14.09 -21.33 10.94
CA GLU A 4 14.00 -20.46 9.78
C GLU A 4 12.65 -19.76 9.87
N LEU A 5 12.68 -18.42 9.84
CA LEU A 5 11.49 -17.60 9.84
C LEU A 5 10.90 -17.63 8.41
N GLN A 6 9.71 -18.17 8.31
CA GLN A 6 8.92 -18.17 7.07
C GLN A 6 8.14 -16.87 6.99
N VAL A 7 8.26 -16.16 5.88
CA VAL A 7 7.56 -14.90 5.63
C VAL A 7 6.83 -14.99 4.32
N GLU A 8 5.53 -14.78 4.32
CA GLU A 8 4.79 -14.57 3.08
C GLU A 8 4.87 -13.09 2.69
N ILE A 9 5.29 -12.84 1.47
CA ILE A 9 5.29 -11.49 0.91
C ILE A 9 4.30 -11.45 -0.24
N VAL A 10 3.35 -10.54 -0.10
CA VAL A 10 2.37 -10.26 -1.14
C VAL A 10 3.07 -9.46 -2.24
N SER A 11 3.21 -10.05 -3.43
CA SER A 11 3.80 -9.39 -4.60
C SER A 11 2.96 -8.17 -5.04
N ASP A 12 3.55 -7.25 -5.84
CA ASP A 12 2.80 -6.13 -6.44
C ASP A 12 1.55 -6.60 -7.21
N GLU A 13 1.55 -7.84 -7.70
CA GLU A 13 0.42 -8.44 -8.40
C GLU A 13 -0.67 -8.88 -7.44
N GLU A 14 -0.30 -9.51 -6.36
CA GLU A 14 -1.22 -9.90 -5.29
C GLU A 14 -1.75 -8.66 -4.57
N MET A 15 -0.93 -7.65 -4.37
CA MET A 15 -1.38 -6.33 -3.90
C MET A 15 -2.42 -5.73 -4.84
N ALA A 16 -2.23 -5.81 -6.16
CA ALA A 16 -3.20 -5.34 -7.14
C ALA A 16 -4.49 -6.17 -7.11
N ILE A 17 -4.40 -7.48 -6.89
CA ILE A 17 -5.56 -8.37 -6.74
C ILE A 17 -6.31 -8.09 -5.44
N ILE A 18 -5.59 -7.90 -4.34
CA ILE A 18 -6.16 -7.53 -3.04
C ILE A 18 -6.81 -6.15 -3.11
N GLU A 19 -6.16 -5.18 -3.76
CA GLU A 19 -6.74 -3.86 -4.01
C GLU A 19 -7.98 -3.94 -4.90
N ALA A 20 -7.98 -4.80 -5.92
CA ALA A 20 -9.15 -5.04 -6.77
C ALA A 20 -10.29 -5.72 -6.00
N ALA A 21 -9.98 -6.69 -5.14
CA ALA A 21 -10.96 -7.35 -4.27
C ALA A 21 -11.56 -6.40 -3.23
N LEU A 22 -10.75 -5.55 -2.62
CA LEU A 22 -11.19 -4.49 -1.72
C LEU A 22 -12.06 -3.45 -2.45
N ALA A 23 -11.74 -3.15 -3.72
CA ALA A 23 -12.57 -2.29 -4.56
C ALA A 23 -13.92 -2.91 -4.86
N ALA A 24 -13.96 -4.20 -5.17
CA ALA A 24 -15.20 -4.91 -5.43
C ALA A 24 -16.07 -5.03 -4.17
N ALA A 25 -15.46 -5.19 -2.99
CA ALA A 25 -16.17 -5.19 -1.71
C ALA A 25 -16.75 -3.81 -1.37
N ALA A 26 -16.01 -2.73 -1.65
CA ALA A 26 -16.48 -1.36 -1.46
C ALA A 26 -17.53 -0.92 -2.51
N ALA A 27 -17.56 -1.56 -3.68
CA ALA A 27 -18.54 -1.31 -4.74
C ALA A 27 -19.87 -2.06 -4.55
N ARG A 28 -20.05 -2.85 -3.49
CA ARG A 28 -21.34 -3.43 -3.17
C ARG A 28 -22.31 -2.29 -2.85
N PRO A 29 -23.40 -2.12 -3.63
CA PRO A 29 -24.42 -1.15 -3.27
C PRO A 29 -24.99 -1.60 -1.93
N LEU A 30 -24.90 -0.73 -0.94
CA LEU A 30 -25.73 -0.82 0.25
C LEU A 30 -27.18 -0.85 -0.25
N LEU A 31 -27.77 -2.04 -0.30
CA LEU A 31 -29.21 -2.17 -0.42
C LEU A 31 -29.78 -1.46 0.80
N SER A 32 -30.13 -0.21 0.56
CA SER A 32 -30.85 0.65 1.48
C SER A 32 -32.02 -0.12 2.04
N ALA A 33 -31.96 -0.42 3.31
CA ALA A 33 -33.17 -0.68 4.08
C ALA A 33 -34.02 0.61 4.04
N ALA A 34 -35.01 0.62 3.19
CA ALA A 34 -36.05 1.62 3.18
C ALA A 34 -36.74 1.58 4.54
N ALA A 35 -36.41 2.47 5.44
CA ALA A 35 -37.14 2.77 6.62
C ALA A 35 -37.81 4.15 6.45
N ARG A 36 -39.07 4.08 6.13
CA ARG A 36 -40.18 4.92 6.61
C ARG A 36 -39.76 6.14 7.42
N GLY A 37 -40.28 7.26 7.01
CA GLY A 37 -40.61 8.17 8.06
C GLY A 37 -40.64 9.64 7.69
N VAL A 38 -41.83 10.09 7.49
CA VAL A 38 -42.38 11.40 7.89
C VAL A 38 -41.77 12.62 7.22
N ALA A 39 -42.53 13.06 6.22
CA ALA A 39 -42.51 14.42 5.70
C ALA A 39 -42.82 15.42 6.82
N THR A 40 -41.95 16.36 7.08
CA THR A 40 -42.30 17.66 7.58
C THR A 40 -41.98 18.69 6.50
N LEU A 41 -43.06 19.12 5.87
CA LEU A 41 -43.09 20.31 5.05
C LEU A 41 -42.77 21.51 5.96
N SER A 42 -41.69 22.18 5.74
CA SER A 42 -41.50 23.55 6.19
C SER A 42 -41.18 24.41 4.95
N CYS A 43 -42.20 25.08 4.50
CA CYS A 43 -42.12 26.19 3.59
C CYS A 43 -41.38 27.35 4.28
N ALA A 44 -40.21 27.70 3.75
CA ALA A 44 -39.67 29.04 3.89
C ALA A 44 -39.06 29.43 2.54
N SER A 45 -39.91 30.04 1.75
CA SER A 45 -39.54 30.76 0.53
C SER A 45 -38.76 32.00 0.92
N TYR A 46 -37.49 32.00 0.58
CA TYR A 46 -36.73 33.22 0.32
C TYR A 46 -36.18 33.18 -1.09
N LEU A 47 -36.86 33.89 -1.96
CA LEU A 47 -36.40 34.30 -3.27
C LEU A 47 -35.16 35.18 -3.07
N THR A 48 -33.96 34.63 -3.23
CA THR A 48 -32.78 35.38 -3.62
C THR A 48 -32.53 35.05 -5.07
N SER A 49 -32.91 35.97 -5.92
CA SER A 49 -32.49 36.08 -7.30
C SER A 49 -30.97 36.34 -7.32
N GLY A 50 -30.19 35.29 -7.27
CA GLY A 50 -28.75 35.32 -7.58
C GLY A 50 -28.59 34.68 -8.95
N ASP A 51 -27.91 35.37 -9.86
CA ASP A 51 -27.57 34.85 -11.16
C ASP A 51 -26.81 33.52 -11.04
N ILE A 52 -27.28 32.53 -11.77
CA ILE A 52 -26.72 31.14 -11.78
C ILE A 52 -25.27 31.15 -12.31
N GLU A 53 -24.79 32.23 -12.89
CA GLU A 53 -23.47 32.37 -13.46
C GLU A 53 -22.35 32.64 -12.45
N ASP A 54 -22.65 33.08 -11.22
CA ASP A 54 -21.66 33.43 -10.20
C ASP A 54 -21.37 32.31 -9.18
N SER A 55 -22.00 31.16 -9.32
CA SER A 55 -21.67 30.01 -8.48
C SER A 55 -20.39 29.37 -8.96
N ALA A 56 -19.28 29.63 -8.26
CA ALA A 56 -18.04 28.92 -8.53
C ALA A 56 -18.32 27.40 -8.60
N PRO A 57 -17.97 26.72 -9.68
CA PRO A 57 -18.18 25.28 -9.77
C PRO A 57 -17.50 24.59 -8.57
N PRO A 58 -18.13 23.58 -7.95
CA PRO A 58 -17.53 22.89 -6.83
C PRO A 58 -16.12 22.42 -7.25
N PRO A 59 -15.14 22.50 -6.33
CA PRO A 59 -13.77 22.14 -6.65
C PRO A 59 -13.77 20.70 -7.21
N ARG A 60 -13.30 20.54 -8.44
CA ARG A 60 -13.21 19.24 -9.10
C ARG A 60 -12.22 18.40 -8.28
N ARG A 61 -12.69 17.28 -7.71
CA ARG A 61 -11.80 16.32 -7.07
C ARG A 61 -10.74 15.87 -8.08
N SER A 62 -9.49 15.75 -7.65
CA SER A 62 -8.43 15.22 -8.51
C SER A 62 -8.79 13.80 -8.94
N LEU A 63 -8.30 13.35 -10.10
CA LEU A 63 -8.49 11.98 -10.57
C LEU A 63 -8.00 10.98 -9.51
N LEU A 64 -6.84 11.23 -8.94
CA LEU A 64 -6.28 10.40 -7.89
C LEU A 64 -7.23 10.27 -6.69
N SER A 65 -7.83 11.38 -6.22
CA SER A 65 -8.82 11.34 -5.14
C SER A 65 -10.08 10.54 -5.48
N ARG A 66 -10.48 10.53 -6.75
CA ARG A 66 -11.66 9.74 -7.21
C ARG A 66 -11.37 8.24 -7.23
N PHE A 67 -10.16 7.83 -7.64
CA PHE A 67 -9.77 6.42 -7.76
C PHE A 67 -9.21 5.83 -6.46
N ARG A 68 -8.79 6.68 -5.52
CA ARG A 68 -8.20 6.29 -4.23
C ARG A 68 -9.06 6.67 -3.03
N GLU A 69 -10.34 6.96 -3.23
CA GLU A 69 -11.26 7.23 -2.12
C GLU A 69 -11.31 6.02 -1.18
N ARG A 70 -10.99 6.24 0.11
CA ARG A 70 -10.85 5.19 1.15
C ARG A 70 -9.77 4.14 0.86
N ARG A 71 -8.78 4.49 0.05
CA ARG A 71 -7.63 3.64 -0.24
C ARG A 71 -6.34 4.41 -0.01
N ALA A 72 -5.31 3.70 0.41
CA ALA A 72 -3.97 4.28 0.44
C ALA A 72 -3.46 4.57 -0.98
N LEU A 73 -2.70 5.66 -1.12
CA LEU A 73 -1.91 5.92 -2.31
C LEU A 73 -0.72 4.95 -2.33
N ALA A 74 -0.48 4.29 -3.45
CA ALA A 74 0.78 3.59 -3.61
C ALA A 74 1.92 4.60 -3.81
N VAL A 75 3.10 4.31 -3.31
CA VAL A 75 4.31 5.12 -3.61
C VAL A 75 4.49 5.28 -5.12
N THR A 76 4.17 4.24 -5.89
CA THR A 76 4.21 4.27 -7.35
C THR A 76 3.18 5.21 -7.99
N ASP A 77 2.06 5.51 -7.32
CA ASP A 77 1.10 6.51 -7.82
C ASP A 77 1.72 7.91 -7.83
N ILE A 78 2.48 8.25 -6.78
CA ILE A 78 3.19 9.53 -6.69
C ILE A 78 4.33 9.60 -7.70
N THR A 79 5.12 8.54 -7.80
CA THR A 79 6.29 8.54 -8.70
C THR A 79 5.90 8.48 -10.17
N ALA A 80 4.73 7.94 -10.51
CA ALA A 80 4.21 7.94 -11.88
C ALA A 80 3.94 9.36 -12.41
N THR A 81 3.54 10.31 -11.54
CA THR A 81 3.30 11.71 -11.93
C THR A 81 4.59 12.40 -12.39
N GLU A 82 5.74 12.07 -11.79
CA GLU A 82 7.05 12.58 -12.22
C GLU A 82 7.43 12.15 -13.64
N TRP A 83 6.86 11.06 -14.11
CA TRP A 83 7.09 10.56 -15.46
C TRP A 83 6.14 11.19 -16.48
N CYS A 84 4.82 11.06 -16.26
CA CYS A 84 3.79 11.61 -17.13
C CYS A 84 2.41 11.54 -16.47
N ASP A 85 1.86 12.70 -16.10
CA ASP A 85 0.51 12.80 -15.51
C ASP A 85 -0.58 12.17 -16.39
N LYS A 86 -0.49 12.38 -17.71
CA LYS A 86 -1.47 11.83 -18.64
C LYS A 86 -1.41 10.33 -18.77
N GLN A 87 -0.23 9.72 -18.65
CA GLN A 87 -0.09 8.28 -18.60
C GLN A 87 -0.71 7.73 -17.33
N MET A 88 -0.52 8.39 -16.20
CA MET A 88 -1.15 8.01 -14.94
C MET A 88 -2.67 8.09 -15.03
N GLU A 89 -3.24 9.20 -15.52
CA GLU A 89 -4.67 9.36 -15.75
C GLU A 89 -5.23 8.20 -16.59
N PHE A 90 -4.56 7.91 -17.71
CA PHE A 90 -4.96 6.82 -18.60
C PHE A 90 -4.95 5.45 -17.91
N VAL A 91 -3.91 5.17 -17.13
CA VAL A 91 -3.81 3.91 -16.36
C VAL A 91 -4.89 3.82 -15.29
N LEU A 92 -5.24 4.91 -14.62
CA LEU A 92 -6.32 4.94 -13.63
C LEU A 92 -7.69 4.68 -14.26
N GLU A 93 -7.95 5.21 -15.46
CA GLU A 93 -9.24 5.07 -16.14
C GLU A 93 -9.40 3.73 -16.89
N HIS A 94 -8.33 3.23 -17.49
CA HIS A 94 -8.38 2.10 -18.43
C HIS A 94 -7.65 0.84 -17.92
N GLY A 95 -6.96 0.95 -16.77
CA GLY A 95 -6.14 -0.11 -16.22
C GLY A 95 -4.70 -0.13 -16.76
N LYS A 96 -3.88 -0.98 -16.16
CA LYS A 96 -2.48 -1.14 -16.55
C LYS A 96 -2.38 -1.82 -17.94
N PRO A 97 -1.45 -1.38 -18.80
CA PRO A 97 -1.21 -2.05 -20.08
C PRO A 97 -0.65 -3.45 -19.86
N GLU A 98 -0.74 -4.29 -20.91
CA GLU A 98 -0.10 -5.62 -20.86
C GLU A 98 1.39 -5.52 -20.54
N ARG A 99 1.85 -6.46 -19.71
CA ARG A 99 3.25 -6.49 -19.29
C ARG A 99 4.17 -6.82 -20.47
N THR A 100 5.17 -5.98 -20.67
CA THR A 100 6.23 -6.25 -21.63
C THR A 100 7.15 -7.37 -21.14
N GLN A 101 7.93 -7.99 -22.04
CA GLN A 101 8.94 -8.97 -21.64
C GLN A 101 9.97 -8.40 -20.65
N ALA A 102 10.31 -7.10 -20.78
CA ALA A 102 11.19 -6.42 -19.84
C ALA A 102 10.58 -6.35 -18.43
N MET A 103 9.27 -6.05 -18.34
CA MET A 103 8.57 -6.00 -17.05
C MET A 103 8.48 -7.40 -16.42
N LYS A 104 8.21 -8.45 -17.23
CA LYS A 104 8.21 -9.83 -16.75
C LYS A 104 9.58 -10.24 -16.21
N ALA A 105 10.66 -9.99 -16.97
CA ALA A 105 12.02 -10.28 -16.51
C ALA A 105 12.40 -9.50 -15.24
N GLY A 106 11.85 -8.28 -15.06
CA GLY A 106 11.98 -7.51 -13.82
C GLY A 106 11.33 -8.23 -12.64
N SER A 107 10.07 -8.60 -12.78
CA SER A 107 9.32 -9.34 -11.75
C SER A 107 10.00 -10.68 -11.42
N ASP A 108 10.46 -11.44 -12.41
CA ASP A 108 11.17 -12.71 -12.20
C ASP A 108 12.47 -12.50 -11.39
N ARG A 109 13.17 -11.39 -11.65
CA ARG A 109 14.39 -11.06 -10.89
C ARG A 109 14.08 -10.70 -9.44
N HIS A 110 13.03 -9.91 -9.19
CA HIS A 110 12.58 -9.61 -7.84
C HIS A 110 12.18 -10.89 -7.10
N ALA A 111 11.38 -11.76 -7.72
CA ALA A 111 10.99 -13.05 -7.14
C ALA A 111 12.20 -13.95 -6.81
N GLN A 112 13.24 -13.97 -7.66
CA GLN A 112 14.48 -14.69 -7.35
C GLN A 112 15.20 -14.11 -6.13
N LEU A 113 15.36 -12.79 -6.08
CA LEU A 113 16.01 -12.12 -4.95
C LEU A 113 15.25 -12.33 -3.65
N GLU A 114 13.93 -12.32 -3.72
CA GLU A 114 13.05 -12.61 -2.59
C GLU A 114 13.26 -14.03 -2.06
N GLN A 115 13.24 -15.05 -2.94
CA GLN A 115 13.45 -16.45 -2.57
C GLN A 115 14.81 -16.73 -1.90
N GLU A 116 15.81 -15.87 -2.08
CA GLU A 116 17.09 -15.98 -1.37
C GLU A 116 16.96 -15.71 0.14
N VAL A 117 15.92 -15.01 0.55
CA VAL A 117 15.77 -14.46 1.92
C VAL A 117 14.50 -14.94 2.61
N ILE A 118 13.49 -15.34 1.83
CA ILE A 118 12.13 -15.57 2.31
C ILE A 118 11.60 -16.89 1.78
N GLU A 119 10.95 -17.66 2.65
CA GLU A 119 10.13 -18.81 2.29
C GLU A 119 8.66 -18.39 2.25
N ARG A 120 8.00 -18.56 1.11
CA ARG A 120 6.59 -18.22 0.94
C ARG A 120 5.69 -19.25 1.60
N VAL A 121 4.71 -18.78 2.35
CA VAL A 121 3.67 -19.58 2.97
C VAL A 121 2.32 -19.15 2.39
N ASP A 122 1.60 -20.08 1.80
CA ASP A 122 0.24 -19.81 1.26
C ASP A 122 -0.77 -19.74 2.41
N ILE A 123 -1.40 -18.57 2.57
CA ILE A 123 -2.43 -18.32 3.57
C ILE A 123 -3.72 -17.88 2.88
N ALA A 124 -4.83 -18.52 3.23
CA ALA A 124 -6.13 -18.12 2.72
C ALA A 124 -6.63 -16.85 3.40
N ILE A 125 -6.54 -15.70 2.74
CA ILE A 125 -7.03 -14.39 3.21
C ILE A 125 -8.48 -14.22 2.76
N ARG A 126 -9.40 -13.89 3.68
CA ARG A 126 -10.85 -13.83 3.44
C ARG A 126 -11.46 -12.46 3.71
N SER A 127 -10.73 -11.56 4.35
CA SER A 127 -11.21 -10.23 4.70
C SER A 127 -10.12 -9.15 4.55
N ALA A 128 -10.53 -7.89 4.60
CA ALA A 128 -9.61 -6.76 4.61
C ALA A 128 -8.76 -6.75 5.88
N GLU A 129 -9.35 -7.10 7.02
CA GLU A 129 -8.67 -7.19 8.32
C GLU A 129 -7.56 -8.23 8.27
N GLU A 130 -7.83 -9.42 7.73
CA GLU A 130 -6.82 -10.48 7.56
C GLU A 130 -5.68 -10.04 6.64
N SER A 131 -6.00 -9.38 5.53
CA SER A 131 -4.99 -8.83 4.62
C SER A 131 -4.07 -7.84 5.33
N TRP A 132 -4.63 -6.94 6.14
CA TRP A 132 -3.83 -6.00 6.90
C TRP A 132 -3.05 -6.67 8.03
N ALA A 133 -3.64 -7.66 8.72
CA ALA A 133 -2.95 -8.43 9.74
C ALA A 133 -1.69 -9.10 9.17
N VAL A 134 -1.80 -9.78 8.02
CA VAL A 134 -0.65 -10.40 7.36
C VAL A 134 0.41 -9.37 6.96
N LYS A 135 0.03 -8.21 6.41
CA LYS A 135 0.98 -7.14 6.07
C LYS A 135 1.75 -6.63 7.29
N PHE A 136 1.05 -6.41 8.41
CA PHE A 136 1.71 -6.00 9.64
C PHE A 136 2.63 -7.09 10.20
N MET A 137 2.21 -8.35 10.11
CA MET A 137 3.08 -9.47 10.51
C MET A 137 4.33 -9.53 9.62
N ASN A 138 4.18 -9.38 8.31
CA ASN A 138 5.32 -9.34 7.39
C ASN A 138 6.27 -8.17 7.69
N PHE A 139 5.74 -7.00 8.05
CA PHE A 139 6.55 -5.87 8.50
C PHE A 139 7.34 -6.21 9.77
N ILE A 140 6.70 -6.79 10.78
CA ILE A 140 7.35 -7.16 12.05
C ILE A 140 8.43 -8.23 11.82
N VAL A 141 8.11 -9.27 11.05
CA VAL A 141 9.06 -10.34 10.73
C VAL A 141 10.23 -9.82 9.90
N GLY A 142 9.96 -9.02 8.87
CA GLY A 142 11.00 -8.42 8.04
C GLY A 142 11.91 -7.48 8.83
N THR A 143 11.34 -6.71 9.77
CA THR A 143 12.14 -5.86 10.66
C THR A 143 13.01 -6.69 11.59
N ASN A 144 12.50 -7.78 12.16
CA ASN A 144 13.30 -8.71 12.96
C ASN A 144 14.41 -9.37 12.12
N GLN A 145 14.10 -9.76 10.89
CA GLN A 145 15.08 -10.31 9.96
C GLN A 145 16.21 -9.30 9.68
N LEU A 146 15.87 -8.02 9.44
CA LEU A 146 16.85 -6.96 9.30
C LEU A 146 17.77 -6.84 10.52
N LEU A 147 17.20 -6.86 11.72
CA LEU A 147 17.95 -6.73 12.97
C LEU A 147 18.90 -7.92 13.23
N PHE A 148 18.45 -9.14 12.94
CA PHE A 148 19.22 -10.35 13.27
C PHE A 148 20.12 -10.82 12.13
N ASN A 149 19.70 -10.63 10.88
CA ASN A 149 20.42 -11.12 9.69
C ASN A 149 21.09 -9.98 8.91
N GLY A 150 20.76 -8.72 9.23
CA GLY A 150 21.32 -7.55 8.56
C GLY A 150 20.71 -7.25 7.19
N LEU A 151 19.72 -8.02 6.75
CA LEU A 151 19.09 -7.90 5.44
C LEU A 151 17.61 -8.34 5.52
N THR A 152 16.73 -7.58 4.88
CA THR A 152 15.35 -7.99 4.57
C THR A 152 14.96 -7.49 3.19
N ARG A 153 13.97 -8.13 2.56
CA ARG A 153 13.47 -7.79 1.24
C ARG A 153 11.95 -7.76 1.22
N GLU A 154 11.38 -7.07 0.20
CA GLU A 154 9.94 -6.96 -0.04
C GLU A 154 9.17 -6.53 1.22
N LEU A 155 9.73 -5.57 1.96
CA LEU A 155 9.17 -5.12 3.22
C LEU A 155 7.97 -4.20 3.00
N PRO A 156 6.73 -4.60 3.41
CA PRO A 156 5.57 -3.73 3.29
C PRO A 156 5.65 -2.58 4.28
N VAL A 157 5.38 -1.36 3.82
CA VAL A 157 5.35 -0.15 4.66
C VAL A 157 4.08 0.64 4.43
N ILE A 158 3.60 1.28 5.48
CA ILE A 158 2.41 2.14 5.46
C ILE A 158 2.61 3.34 6.38
N GLY A 159 2.00 4.45 6.03
CA GLY A 159 2.02 5.65 6.89
C GLY A 159 1.15 6.74 6.33
N VAL A 160 1.18 7.90 6.99
CA VAL A 160 0.46 9.10 6.58
C VAL A 160 1.46 10.16 6.11
N VAL A 161 1.25 10.64 4.89
CA VAL A 161 2.06 11.71 4.27
C VAL A 161 1.12 12.83 3.89
N GLU A 162 1.32 14.03 4.44
CA GLU A 162 0.47 15.19 4.19
C GLU A 162 -1.04 14.88 4.31
N GLY A 163 -1.41 14.14 5.37
CA GLY A 163 -2.80 13.77 5.65
C GLY A 163 -3.37 12.66 4.75
N SER A 164 -2.58 12.07 3.86
CA SER A 164 -2.99 10.97 2.98
C SER A 164 -2.31 9.67 3.37
N TRP A 165 -3.07 8.58 3.44
CA TRP A 165 -2.49 7.26 3.65
C TRP A 165 -1.70 6.82 2.43
N MET A 166 -0.49 6.34 2.66
CA MET A 166 0.42 5.85 1.63
C MET A 166 0.94 4.47 2.00
N VAL A 167 1.03 3.59 1.01
CA VAL A 167 1.58 2.23 1.12
C VAL A 167 2.67 2.00 0.10
N GLY A 168 3.57 1.08 0.41
CA GLY A 168 4.57 0.63 -0.53
C GLY A 168 5.26 -0.63 -0.04
N ILE A 169 6.09 -1.18 -0.92
CA ILE A 169 6.95 -2.32 -0.64
C ILE A 169 8.38 -1.87 -0.90
N ILE A 170 9.24 -2.01 0.09
CA ILE A 170 10.68 -1.70 -0.04
C ILE A 170 11.36 -2.95 -0.56
N ASP A 171 11.97 -2.87 -1.76
CA ASP A 171 12.65 -4.01 -2.40
C ASP A 171 13.70 -4.64 -1.49
N GLU A 172 14.54 -3.81 -0.86
CA GLU A 172 15.58 -4.30 0.04
C GLU A 172 15.97 -3.26 1.10
N LEU A 173 16.10 -3.72 2.34
CA LEU A 173 16.74 -3.00 3.44
C LEU A 173 17.93 -3.81 3.92
N ARG A 174 19.08 -3.15 4.12
CA ARG A 174 20.28 -3.79 4.67
C ARG A 174 20.97 -2.93 5.70
N MET A 175 21.51 -3.57 6.71
CA MET A 175 22.35 -2.89 7.69
C MET A 175 23.73 -2.58 7.07
N PRO A 176 24.31 -1.43 7.40
CA PRO A 176 25.68 -1.11 6.98
C PRO A 176 26.68 -2.14 7.51
N VAL A 177 27.70 -2.45 6.70
CA VAL A 177 28.74 -3.43 7.05
C VAL A 177 29.81 -2.85 7.98
N ASP A 178 29.82 -1.51 8.15
CA ASP A 178 30.82 -0.78 8.94
C ASP A 178 30.73 -1.01 10.46
N GLY A 179 29.63 -1.60 10.94
CA GLY A 179 29.38 -1.88 12.37
C GLY A 179 29.24 -0.62 13.26
N ILE A 180 29.26 0.57 12.65
CA ILE A 180 29.21 1.86 13.35
C ILE A 180 27.85 2.51 13.18
N SER A 181 27.28 2.40 11.99
CA SER A 181 25.98 3.00 11.65
C SER A 181 24.84 2.01 11.89
N PHE A 182 23.80 2.46 12.60
CA PHE A 182 22.55 1.68 12.81
C PHE A 182 21.43 2.12 11.85
N HIS A 183 21.75 2.92 10.84
CA HIS A 183 20.76 3.39 9.88
C HIS A 183 20.71 2.45 8.67
N PRO A 184 19.60 1.74 8.45
CA PRO A 184 19.46 0.86 7.30
C PRO A 184 19.59 1.60 5.97
N ILE A 185 20.18 0.91 4.98
CA ILE A 185 20.30 1.38 3.61
C ILE A 185 19.12 0.81 2.83
N LEU A 186 18.32 1.69 2.22
CA LEU A 186 17.24 1.31 1.32
C LEU A 186 17.82 1.11 -0.08
N VAL A 187 17.46 0.00 -0.71
CA VAL A 187 17.88 -0.34 -2.06
C VAL A 187 16.64 -0.63 -2.90
N ASP A 188 16.57 -0.02 -4.08
CA ASP A 188 15.54 -0.24 -5.07
C ASP A 188 16.20 -0.81 -6.34
N THR A 189 15.79 -2.00 -6.74
CA THR A 189 16.42 -2.76 -7.83
C THR A 189 15.70 -2.54 -9.14
N LYS A 190 16.32 -1.92 -10.11
CA LYS A 190 15.76 -1.67 -11.45
C LYS A 190 16.41 -2.52 -12.51
N THR A 191 15.69 -3.51 -13.00
CA THR A 191 16.14 -4.42 -14.06
C THR A 191 16.14 -3.74 -15.43
N ARG A 192 17.14 -3.99 -16.26
CA ARG A 192 17.28 -3.40 -17.59
C ARG A 192 17.67 -4.42 -18.63
N PHE A 193 17.10 -4.30 -19.81
CA PHE A 193 17.47 -5.13 -20.99
C PHE A 193 18.80 -4.76 -21.59
N LYS A 194 19.16 -3.47 -21.54
CA LYS A 194 20.40 -2.95 -22.10
C LYS A 194 21.25 -2.35 -20.99
N ALA A 195 22.56 -2.56 -21.03
CA ALA A 195 23.52 -1.96 -20.12
C ALA A 195 23.69 -0.45 -20.43
N THR A 196 22.62 0.32 -20.23
CA THR A 196 22.62 1.78 -20.44
C THR A 196 22.45 2.51 -19.12
N ILE A 197 23.05 3.69 -19.02
CA ILE A 197 22.84 4.57 -17.87
C ILE A 197 21.38 5.06 -17.85
N PRO A 198 20.69 5.06 -16.69
CA PRO A 198 19.33 5.60 -16.56
C PRO A 198 19.25 7.06 -17.04
N SER A 199 18.17 7.41 -17.72
CA SER A 199 17.86 8.82 -17.99
C SER A 199 17.65 9.60 -16.68
N GLU A 200 17.80 10.91 -16.72
CA GLU A 200 17.59 11.76 -15.53
C GLU A 200 16.16 11.65 -14.98
N ALA A 201 15.15 11.49 -15.84
CA ALA A 201 13.79 11.25 -15.41
C ALA A 201 13.64 9.95 -14.62
N GLN A 202 14.28 8.86 -15.08
CA GLN A 202 14.30 7.59 -14.36
C GLN A 202 15.03 7.68 -13.02
N LYS A 203 16.13 8.43 -12.96
CA LYS A 203 16.86 8.65 -11.71
C LYS A 203 16.04 9.47 -10.73
N ARG A 204 15.33 10.51 -11.18
CA ARG A 204 14.43 11.31 -10.33
C ARG A 204 13.29 10.47 -9.77
N ASN A 205 12.65 9.68 -10.63
CA ASN A 205 11.60 8.76 -10.22
C ASN A 205 12.08 7.78 -9.13
N GLY A 206 13.23 7.11 -9.32
CA GLY A 206 13.79 6.21 -8.33
C GLY A 206 14.19 6.92 -7.02
N ARG A 207 14.72 8.15 -7.09
CA ARG A 207 15.02 8.94 -5.87
C ARG A 207 13.75 9.29 -5.11
N LEU A 208 12.71 9.75 -5.81
CA LEU A 208 11.43 10.06 -5.18
C LEU A 208 10.81 8.82 -4.51
N GLN A 209 10.88 7.67 -5.18
CA GLN A 209 10.43 6.40 -4.63
C GLN A 209 11.17 6.06 -3.33
N LEU A 210 12.50 6.10 -3.34
CA LEU A 210 13.32 5.87 -2.13
C LEU A 210 13.05 6.89 -1.03
N MET A 211 12.82 8.16 -1.36
CA MET A 211 12.45 9.19 -0.37
C MET A 211 11.11 8.89 0.29
N CYS A 212 10.10 8.50 -0.48
CA CYS A 212 8.80 8.09 0.05
C CYS A 212 8.95 6.87 0.98
N TYR A 213 9.65 5.84 0.55
CA TYR A 213 9.90 4.65 1.36
C TYR A 213 10.66 4.99 2.65
N LYS A 214 11.70 5.83 2.56
CA LYS A 214 12.45 6.26 3.74
C LYS A 214 11.55 6.99 4.74
N TYR A 215 10.70 7.88 4.25
CA TYR A 215 9.76 8.61 5.11
C TYR A 215 8.78 7.65 5.81
N LEU A 216 8.21 6.69 5.08
CA LEU A 216 7.29 5.70 5.65
C LEU A 216 7.99 4.81 6.68
N TRP A 217 9.20 4.33 6.36
CA TRP A 217 10.04 3.57 7.28
C TRP A 217 10.34 4.33 8.56
N ASP A 218 10.84 5.56 8.45
CA ASP A 218 11.18 6.39 9.60
C ASP A 218 9.95 6.69 10.48
N SER A 219 8.79 6.87 9.87
CA SER A 219 7.53 7.10 10.58
C SER A 219 7.09 5.88 11.39
N LEU A 220 7.24 4.68 10.83
CA LEU A 220 6.91 3.42 11.52
C LEU A 220 7.87 3.15 12.68
N ILE A 221 9.17 3.30 12.46
CA ILE A 221 10.19 3.08 13.50
C ILE A 221 10.09 4.12 14.62
N ALA A 222 9.66 5.34 14.32
CA ALA A 222 9.43 6.38 15.32
C ALA A 222 8.09 6.25 16.07
N GLU A 223 7.38 5.12 15.91
CA GLU A 223 6.09 4.84 16.55
C GLU A 223 5.00 5.90 16.25
N LYS A 224 5.07 6.53 15.06
CA LYS A 224 4.12 7.56 14.64
C LYS A 224 2.92 7.00 13.87
N PHE A 225 2.65 5.71 14.00
CA PHE A 225 1.51 5.09 13.32
C PHE A 225 0.19 5.44 14.02
N PRO A 226 -0.76 6.14 13.35
CA PRO A 226 -2.01 6.56 13.96
C PRO A 226 -3.05 5.42 13.89
N ALA A 227 -2.96 4.45 14.80
CA ALA A 227 -3.75 3.22 14.76
C ALA A 227 -5.28 3.47 14.75
N GLU A 228 -5.79 4.39 15.56
CA GLU A 228 -7.23 4.70 15.61
C GLU A 228 -7.72 5.25 14.27
N ASN A 229 -6.95 6.14 13.65
CA ASN A 229 -7.28 6.69 12.33
C ASN A 229 -7.18 5.64 11.24
N PHE A 230 -6.31 4.64 11.38
CA PHE A 230 -6.16 3.54 10.44
C PHE A 230 -7.45 2.73 10.34
N PHE A 231 -7.97 2.22 11.45
CA PHE A 231 -9.21 1.44 11.47
C PHE A 231 -10.39 2.23 10.91
N SER A 232 -10.51 3.48 11.32
CA SER A 232 -11.59 4.36 10.85
C SER A 232 -11.49 4.66 9.34
N TYR A 233 -10.29 4.93 8.83
CA TYR A 233 -10.11 5.30 7.42
C TYR A 233 -10.36 4.14 6.47
N PHE A 234 -9.88 2.94 6.81
CA PHE A 234 -10.04 1.74 5.99
C PHE A 234 -11.34 0.97 6.27
N ASP A 235 -12.21 1.49 7.14
CA ASP A 235 -13.47 0.87 7.53
C ASP A 235 -13.28 -0.57 8.05
N LEU A 236 -12.29 -0.74 8.93
CA LEU A 236 -11.92 -2.03 9.51
C LEU A 236 -12.52 -2.18 10.92
N ASN A 237 -12.91 -3.39 11.25
CA ASN A 237 -13.36 -3.72 12.60
C ASN A 237 -12.15 -4.12 13.47
N PRO A 238 -11.78 -3.34 14.50
CA PRO A 238 -10.68 -3.68 15.40
C PRO A 238 -10.90 -4.97 16.22
N ASP A 239 -12.17 -5.35 16.44
CA ASP A 239 -12.56 -6.56 17.16
C ASP A 239 -12.83 -7.75 16.23
N PHE A 240 -12.40 -7.68 14.98
CA PHE A 240 -12.58 -8.76 14.00
C PHE A 240 -11.80 -10.00 14.42
N LEU A 241 -12.48 -11.15 14.44
CA LEU A 241 -11.85 -12.43 14.72
C LEU A 241 -11.19 -13.00 13.47
N LEU A 242 -9.87 -13.04 13.48
CA LEU A 242 -9.09 -13.64 12.39
C LEU A 242 -9.41 -15.13 12.22
N SER A 243 -9.32 -15.62 10.99
CA SER A 243 -9.51 -17.05 10.70
C SER A 243 -8.41 -17.92 11.33
N ASP A 244 -8.70 -19.20 11.47
CA ASP A 244 -7.74 -20.16 12.04
C ASP A 244 -6.46 -20.29 11.19
N ASP A 245 -6.55 -20.04 9.88
CA ASP A 245 -5.41 -20.04 8.96
C ASP A 245 -4.44 -18.91 9.34
N VAL A 246 -4.96 -17.69 9.47
CA VAL A 246 -4.17 -16.51 9.86
C VAL A 246 -3.67 -16.64 11.30
N LYS A 247 -4.49 -17.14 12.23
CA LYS A 247 -4.06 -17.38 13.62
C LYS A 247 -2.91 -18.39 13.71
N ARG A 248 -2.99 -19.48 12.94
CA ARG A 248 -1.91 -20.48 12.87
C ARG A 248 -0.62 -19.85 12.34
N TYR A 249 -0.72 -19.03 11.29
CA TYR A 249 0.42 -18.31 10.77
C TYR A 249 1.06 -17.39 11.82
N ILE A 250 0.28 -16.54 12.47
CA ILE A 250 0.76 -15.65 13.55
C ILE A 250 1.42 -16.45 14.66
N SER A 251 0.82 -17.57 15.07
CA SER A 251 1.36 -18.45 16.11
C SER A 251 2.67 -19.12 15.67
N SER A 252 2.81 -19.49 14.39
CA SER A 252 4.04 -20.08 13.85
C SER A 252 5.22 -19.10 13.90
N LEU A 253 4.94 -17.80 13.86
CA LEU A 253 5.92 -16.73 14.02
C LEU A 253 6.29 -16.41 15.48
N GLY A 254 5.69 -17.12 16.44
CA GLY A 254 5.94 -16.94 17.87
C GLY A 254 5.11 -15.83 18.52
N PHE A 255 4.07 -15.33 17.86
CA PHE A 255 3.15 -14.32 18.41
C PHE A 255 1.86 -14.97 18.89
N ASN A 256 1.25 -14.40 19.93
CA ASN A 256 -0.06 -14.84 20.43
C ASN A 256 -1.17 -14.14 19.64
N ALA A 257 -1.93 -14.88 18.84
CA ALA A 257 -3.15 -14.43 18.21
C ALA A 257 -4.32 -14.65 19.18
N GLN A 258 -4.64 -13.65 19.98
CA GLN A 258 -5.86 -13.64 20.82
C GLN A 258 -7.04 -13.10 20.05
#